data_891c7da4f892fa97d8a7d952d95264f8
#
_entry.id   891c7da4f892fa97d8a7d952d95264f8
#
_cell.length_a   1.000
_cell.length_b   1.000
_cell.length_c   1.000
_cell.angle_alpha   90.00
_cell.angle_beta   90.00
_cell.angle_gamma   90.00
#
_symmetry.space_group_name_H-M   'P 1'
#
loop_
_entity.id
_entity.type
_entity.pdbx_description
1 polymer ?
#
loop_
_entity_poly.entity_id
_entity_poly.type
_entity_poly.pdbx_seq_one_letter_code
_entity_poly.pdbx_strand_id
1 'polypeptide(L)'
;MVLAPFLVGKVTTTLFASIADKVFYWETIIWLLAALVALYFVSQLFSFLQGFGMAKITANVMQTIRREIDEKMHRLKLNYYDVHTHGDILSVITNDVDTINNTISQNLTSIVTQVTTAIGVLIMMLMISPKLSLIPIVMVPLSLLSAAGVMKASEKYYGEQQELLGKLNGYVEEMYNGQSVVQTFNYQERAKKKFSQLNDALKNSSRKAETTAGAISPITTLVNDLGYVLCAALGCLWAIAGKIAVGNVQAMLEYTWRFAEPFSAIAGMVGSFGAAAAAGNRIFGLLDAERGNSGFRPVHRT
;
A
#
# COMPACT_ATOMS: atom_id res chain seq x y z
N MET A 1 5.62 -17.31 -7.20
CA MET A 1 7.07 -17.02 -7.08
C MET A 1 7.73 -17.48 -5.78
N VAL A 2 6.99 -18.06 -4.84
CA VAL A 2 7.51 -18.51 -3.52
C VAL A 2 8.53 -19.65 -3.62
N LEU A 3 8.42 -20.56 -4.60
CA LEU A 3 9.33 -21.69 -4.78
C LEU A 3 10.68 -21.34 -5.44
N ALA A 4 10.81 -20.17 -6.04
CA ALA A 4 12.02 -19.79 -6.78
C ALA A 4 13.29 -19.76 -5.92
N PRO A 5 13.30 -19.15 -4.71
CA PRO A 5 14.48 -19.16 -3.85
C PRO A 5 14.96 -20.58 -3.48
N PHE A 6 14.03 -21.49 -3.26
CA PHE A 6 14.34 -22.88 -2.95
C PHE A 6 15.01 -23.60 -4.14
N LEU A 7 14.51 -23.39 -5.37
CA LEU A 7 15.14 -23.97 -6.56
C LEU A 7 16.53 -23.37 -6.81
N VAL A 8 16.67 -22.05 -6.66
CA VAL A 8 17.98 -21.39 -6.74
C VAL A 8 18.95 -21.95 -5.69
N GLY A 9 18.46 -22.13 -4.46
CA GLY A 9 19.24 -22.78 -3.40
C GLY A 9 19.68 -24.21 -3.77
N LYS A 10 18.80 -25.00 -4.42
CA LYS A 10 19.19 -26.34 -4.92
C LYS A 10 20.27 -26.26 -6.01
N VAL A 11 20.18 -25.30 -6.94
CA VAL A 11 21.24 -25.08 -7.94
C VAL A 11 22.56 -24.78 -7.23
N THR A 12 22.56 -23.88 -6.26
CA THR A 12 23.75 -23.53 -5.48
C THR A 12 24.33 -24.75 -4.74
N THR A 13 23.49 -25.56 -4.11
CA THR A 13 23.95 -26.79 -3.43
C THR A 13 24.58 -27.76 -4.43
N THR A 14 23.99 -27.95 -5.61
CA THR A 14 24.53 -28.83 -6.66
C THR A 14 25.85 -28.32 -7.21
N LEU A 15 26.01 -27.00 -7.35
CA LEU A 15 27.27 -26.36 -7.76
C LEU A 15 28.36 -26.61 -6.71
N PHE A 16 28.06 -26.43 -5.43
CA PHE A 16 29.02 -26.72 -4.35
C PHE A 16 29.42 -28.21 -4.31
N ALA A 17 28.45 -29.11 -4.48
CA ALA A 17 28.74 -30.56 -4.57
C ALA A 17 29.63 -30.87 -5.78
N SER A 18 29.37 -30.26 -6.93
CA SER A 18 30.18 -30.42 -8.16
C SER A 18 31.65 -30.03 -7.96
N ILE A 19 31.89 -28.96 -7.18
CA ILE A 19 33.24 -28.49 -6.85
C ILE A 19 33.89 -29.46 -5.88
N ALA A 20 33.17 -29.93 -4.86
CA ALA A 20 33.69 -30.87 -3.85
C ALA A 20 34.07 -32.24 -4.47
N ASP A 21 33.20 -32.75 -5.34
CA ASP A 21 33.37 -34.06 -5.98
C ASP A 21 34.27 -34.00 -7.23
N LYS A 22 34.67 -32.78 -7.66
CA LYS A 22 35.43 -32.54 -8.92
C LYS A 22 34.72 -33.11 -10.16
N VAL A 23 33.39 -33.30 -10.08
CA VAL A 23 32.54 -33.77 -11.16
C VAL A 23 31.43 -32.78 -11.38
N PHE A 24 31.25 -32.29 -12.61
CA PHE A 24 30.25 -31.28 -12.87
C PHE A 24 28.89 -31.93 -13.23
N TYR A 25 27.88 -31.71 -12.41
CA TYR A 25 26.55 -32.28 -12.55
C TYR A 25 25.67 -31.47 -13.52
N TRP A 26 26.08 -31.38 -14.82
CA TRP A 26 25.42 -30.56 -15.83
C TRP A 26 23.93 -30.88 -15.99
N GLU A 27 23.63 -32.19 -16.05
CA GLU A 27 22.25 -32.63 -16.26
C GLU A 27 21.30 -32.12 -15.16
N THR A 28 21.69 -32.28 -13.90
CA THR A 28 20.90 -31.84 -12.76
C THR A 28 20.72 -30.30 -12.76
N ILE A 29 21.78 -29.56 -13.08
CA ILE A 29 21.71 -28.09 -13.13
C ILE A 29 20.77 -27.63 -14.26
N ILE A 30 20.87 -28.22 -15.44
CA ILE A 30 20.01 -27.89 -16.60
C ILE A 30 18.55 -28.16 -16.25
N TRP A 31 18.23 -29.30 -15.63
CA TRP A 31 16.87 -29.60 -15.20
C TRP A 31 16.33 -28.65 -14.14
N LEU A 32 17.16 -28.24 -13.18
CA LEU A 32 16.77 -27.24 -12.17
C LEU A 32 16.54 -25.86 -12.78
N LEU A 33 17.36 -25.45 -13.73
CA LEU A 33 17.19 -24.19 -14.45
C LEU A 33 15.93 -24.23 -15.36
N ALA A 34 15.69 -25.35 -16.05
CA ALA A 34 14.48 -25.55 -16.83
C ALA A 34 13.22 -25.51 -15.95
N ALA A 35 13.27 -26.16 -14.79
CA ALA A 35 12.18 -26.11 -13.80
C ALA A 35 11.94 -24.68 -13.28
N LEU A 36 13.01 -23.89 -13.06
CA LEU A 36 12.92 -22.49 -12.63
C LEU A 36 12.25 -21.63 -13.73
N VAL A 37 12.66 -21.79 -14.98
CA VAL A 37 12.04 -21.09 -16.13
C VAL A 37 10.56 -21.47 -16.24
N ALA A 38 10.22 -22.77 -16.18
CA ALA A 38 8.85 -23.23 -16.22
C ALA A 38 8.02 -22.63 -15.07
N LEU A 39 8.58 -22.59 -13.86
CA LEU A 39 7.94 -21.98 -12.69
C LEU A 39 7.67 -20.49 -12.89
N TYR A 40 8.59 -19.76 -13.49
CA TYR A 40 8.37 -18.33 -13.81
C TYR A 40 7.26 -18.17 -14.85
N PHE A 41 7.25 -18.98 -15.91
CA PHE A 41 6.17 -18.96 -16.91
C PHE A 41 4.79 -19.22 -16.28
N VAL A 42 4.70 -20.28 -15.49
CA VAL A 42 3.46 -20.64 -14.79
C VAL A 42 3.04 -19.52 -13.82
N SER A 43 3.99 -18.94 -13.10
CA SER A 43 3.71 -17.81 -12.18
C SER A 43 3.18 -16.58 -12.91
N GLN A 44 3.74 -16.23 -14.07
CA GLN A 44 3.25 -15.12 -14.88
C GLN A 44 1.87 -15.39 -15.47
N LEU A 45 1.62 -16.62 -15.89
CA LEU A 45 0.29 -17.02 -16.36
C LEU A 45 -0.77 -16.85 -15.25
N PHE A 46 -0.48 -17.32 -14.04
CA PHE A 46 -1.40 -17.13 -12.90
C PHE A 46 -1.58 -15.65 -12.54
N SER A 47 -0.52 -14.85 -12.59
CA SER A 47 -0.60 -13.40 -12.34
C SER A 47 -1.48 -12.72 -13.40
N PHE A 48 -1.34 -13.11 -14.67
CA PHE A 48 -2.19 -12.60 -15.76
C PHE A 48 -3.65 -12.97 -15.53
N LEU A 49 -3.93 -14.25 -15.23
CA LEU A 49 -5.29 -14.71 -14.95
C LEU A 49 -5.92 -14.02 -13.75
N GLN A 50 -5.13 -13.80 -12.68
CA GLN A 50 -5.56 -13.04 -11.51
C GLN A 50 -5.92 -11.62 -11.90
N GLY A 51 -5.05 -10.90 -12.64
CA GLY A 51 -5.30 -9.53 -13.09
C GLY A 51 -6.55 -9.44 -13.98
N PHE A 52 -6.71 -10.37 -14.91
CA PHE A 52 -7.88 -10.45 -15.78
C PHE A 52 -9.17 -10.72 -14.98
N GLY A 53 -9.12 -11.66 -14.03
CA GLY A 53 -10.25 -11.96 -13.15
C GLY A 53 -10.65 -10.76 -12.29
N MET A 54 -9.67 -10.09 -11.68
CA MET A 54 -9.92 -8.91 -10.85
C MET A 54 -10.45 -7.73 -11.67
N ALA A 55 -9.93 -7.49 -12.88
CA ALA A 55 -10.45 -6.45 -13.76
C ALA A 55 -11.94 -6.67 -14.09
N LYS A 56 -12.33 -7.93 -14.38
CA LYS A 56 -13.73 -8.30 -14.65
C LYS A 56 -14.61 -8.10 -13.41
N ILE A 57 -14.15 -8.54 -12.23
CA ILE A 57 -14.89 -8.36 -10.97
C ILE A 57 -15.09 -6.88 -10.69
N THR A 58 -14.02 -6.09 -10.78
CA THR A 58 -14.08 -4.64 -10.52
C THR A 58 -15.00 -3.94 -11.51
N ALA A 59 -14.92 -4.25 -12.80
CA ALA A 59 -15.80 -3.68 -13.81
C ALA A 59 -17.28 -3.97 -13.51
N ASN A 60 -17.61 -5.20 -13.13
CA ASN A 60 -18.99 -5.58 -12.78
C ASN A 60 -19.48 -4.86 -11.52
N VAL A 61 -18.66 -4.77 -10.48
CA VAL A 61 -19.01 -4.05 -9.24
C VAL A 61 -19.23 -2.57 -9.56
N MET A 62 -18.34 -1.94 -10.32
CA MET A 62 -18.46 -0.53 -10.70
C MET A 62 -19.69 -0.27 -11.57
N GLN A 63 -19.98 -1.15 -12.50
CA GLN A 63 -21.22 -1.07 -13.31
C GLN A 63 -22.45 -1.12 -12.40
N THR A 64 -22.47 -2.02 -11.43
CA THR A 64 -23.60 -2.15 -10.49
C THR A 64 -23.76 -0.90 -9.65
N ILE A 65 -22.68 -0.40 -9.03
CA ILE A 65 -22.71 0.82 -8.21
C ILE A 65 -23.22 2.03 -9.05
N ARG A 66 -22.65 2.24 -10.24
CA ARG A 66 -23.06 3.34 -11.10
C ARG A 66 -24.52 3.23 -11.53
N ARG A 67 -25.00 2.03 -11.85
CA ARG A 67 -26.42 1.81 -12.17
C ARG A 67 -27.33 2.11 -10.98
N GLU A 68 -26.98 1.63 -9.79
CA GLU A 68 -27.77 1.89 -8.58
C GLU A 68 -27.82 3.37 -8.22
N ILE A 69 -26.70 4.09 -8.39
CA ILE A 69 -26.65 5.55 -8.22
C ILE A 69 -27.56 6.23 -9.24
N ASP A 70 -27.47 5.88 -10.52
CA ASP A 70 -28.28 6.47 -11.60
C ASP A 70 -29.77 6.24 -11.35
N GLU A 71 -30.19 5.00 -11.06
CA GLU A 71 -31.58 4.67 -10.71
C GLU A 71 -32.07 5.42 -9.47
N LYS A 72 -31.18 5.60 -8.48
CA LYS A 72 -31.52 6.32 -7.26
C LYS A 72 -31.70 7.81 -7.52
N MET A 73 -30.81 8.43 -8.28
CA MET A 73 -30.90 9.85 -8.64
C MET A 73 -32.24 10.19 -9.30
N HIS A 74 -32.73 9.33 -10.17
CA HIS A 74 -34.04 9.55 -10.82
C HIS A 74 -35.25 9.42 -9.86
N ARG A 75 -35.02 8.86 -8.64
CA ARG A 75 -36.06 8.61 -7.62
C ARG A 75 -35.89 9.44 -6.36
N LEU A 76 -34.89 10.33 -6.28
CA LEU A 76 -34.68 11.20 -5.13
C LEU A 76 -35.75 12.26 -5.04
N LYS A 77 -36.07 12.69 -3.82
CA LYS A 77 -36.93 13.85 -3.57
C LYS A 77 -36.24 15.12 -4.06
N LEU A 78 -37.01 16.07 -4.60
CA LEU A 78 -36.46 17.36 -5.03
C LEU A 78 -35.76 18.11 -3.91
N ASN A 79 -36.23 17.98 -2.67
CA ASN A 79 -35.62 18.56 -1.47
C ASN A 79 -34.18 18.08 -1.25
N TYR A 80 -33.79 16.89 -1.73
CA TYR A 80 -32.40 16.40 -1.64
C TYR A 80 -31.47 17.29 -2.46
N TYR A 81 -31.91 17.70 -3.66
CA TYR A 81 -31.15 18.58 -4.56
C TYR A 81 -31.12 20.04 -4.07
N ASP A 82 -32.06 20.45 -3.25
CA ASP A 82 -32.10 21.78 -2.65
C ASP A 82 -31.15 21.92 -1.47
N VAL A 83 -30.92 20.81 -0.72
CA VAL A 83 -30.07 20.78 0.47
C VAL A 83 -28.60 20.49 0.11
N HIS A 84 -28.33 19.70 -0.92
CA HIS A 84 -26.99 19.32 -1.36
C HIS A 84 -26.56 20.10 -2.59
N THR A 85 -25.31 20.58 -2.60
CA THR A 85 -24.82 21.28 -3.79
C THR A 85 -24.65 20.33 -4.98
N HIS A 86 -24.81 20.82 -6.18
CA HIS A 86 -24.57 20.04 -7.40
C HIS A 86 -23.13 19.47 -7.43
N GLY A 87 -22.16 20.24 -6.88
CA GLY A 87 -20.78 19.82 -6.77
C GLY A 87 -20.59 18.63 -5.82
N ASP A 88 -21.30 18.61 -4.69
CA ASP A 88 -21.24 17.49 -3.73
C ASP A 88 -21.78 16.20 -4.36
N ILE A 89 -22.95 16.29 -5.00
CA ILE A 89 -23.58 15.14 -5.68
C ILE A 89 -22.66 14.62 -6.80
N LEU A 90 -22.10 15.50 -7.63
CA LEU A 90 -21.19 15.13 -8.70
C LEU A 90 -19.92 14.49 -8.15
N SER A 91 -19.40 15.01 -7.02
CA SER A 91 -18.24 14.44 -6.36
C SER A 91 -18.47 12.99 -5.89
N VAL A 92 -19.66 12.69 -5.34
CA VAL A 92 -20.02 11.31 -4.94
C VAL A 92 -20.07 10.39 -6.15
N ILE A 93 -20.66 10.84 -7.27
CA ILE A 93 -20.84 10.01 -8.47
C ILE A 93 -19.53 9.75 -9.21
N THR A 94 -18.58 10.70 -9.16
CA THR A 94 -17.31 10.61 -9.89
C THR A 94 -16.18 10.22 -8.95
N ASN A 95 -15.78 11.09 -8.04
CA ASN A 95 -14.57 10.92 -7.24
C ASN A 95 -14.69 9.76 -6.24
N ASP A 96 -15.86 9.60 -5.59
CA ASP A 96 -16.04 8.53 -4.61
C ASP A 96 -16.13 7.16 -5.27
N VAL A 97 -16.85 7.06 -6.40
CA VAL A 97 -16.90 5.82 -7.19
C VAL A 97 -15.52 5.45 -7.72
N ASP A 98 -14.73 6.42 -8.21
CA ASP A 98 -13.36 6.17 -8.68
C ASP A 98 -12.41 5.81 -7.54
N THR A 99 -12.61 6.37 -6.34
CA THR A 99 -11.86 5.98 -5.13
C THR A 99 -12.10 4.51 -4.77
N ILE A 100 -13.35 4.06 -4.80
CA ILE A 100 -13.70 2.65 -4.60
C ILE A 100 -13.12 1.78 -5.71
N ASN A 101 -13.25 2.20 -6.97
CA ASN A 101 -12.70 1.48 -8.13
C ASN A 101 -11.19 1.24 -7.97
N ASN A 102 -10.42 2.28 -7.66
CA ASN A 102 -8.99 2.19 -7.47
C ASN A 102 -8.62 1.30 -6.29
N THR A 103 -9.35 1.40 -5.18
CA THR A 103 -9.11 0.58 -4.00
C THR A 103 -9.39 -0.90 -4.27
N ILE A 104 -10.48 -1.24 -4.92
CA ILE A 104 -10.80 -2.63 -5.27
C ILE A 104 -9.79 -3.16 -6.29
N SER A 105 -9.52 -2.43 -7.38
CA SER A 105 -8.67 -2.90 -8.47
C SER A 105 -7.24 -3.16 -8.03
N GLN A 106 -6.65 -2.22 -7.27
CA GLN A 106 -5.24 -2.26 -6.92
C GLN A 106 -4.99 -2.93 -5.56
N ASN A 107 -5.72 -2.50 -4.54
CA ASN A 107 -5.43 -2.94 -3.18
C ASN A 107 -5.93 -4.35 -2.90
N LEU A 108 -7.12 -4.74 -3.40
CA LEU A 108 -7.63 -6.08 -3.18
C LEU A 108 -6.77 -7.14 -3.90
N THR A 109 -6.37 -6.84 -5.14
CA THR A 109 -5.42 -7.69 -5.89
C THR A 109 -4.10 -7.83 -5.14
N SER A 110 -3.59 -6.71 -4.63
CA SER A 110 -2.34 -6.68 -3.88
C SER A 110 -2.44 -7.46 -2.57
N ILE A 111 -3.52 -7.30 -1.79
CA ILE A 111 -3.73 -8.06 -0.54
C ILE A 111 -3.71 -9.56 -0.80
N VAL A 112 -4.46 -10.05 -1.80
CA VAL A 112 -4.48 -11.48 -2.12
C VAL A 112 -3.07 -11.98 -2.45
N THR A 113 -2.31 -11.20 -3.22
CA THR A 113 -0.92 -11.54 -3.56
C THR A 113 -0.03 -11.52 -2.33
N GLN A 114 -0.11 -10.50 -1.49
CA GLN A 114 0.73 -10.33 -0.31
C GLN A 114 0.44 -11.39 0.76
N VAL A 115 -0.82 -11.68 1.02
CA VAL A 115 -1.21 -12.74 1.98
C VAL A 115 -0.74 -14.11 1.48
N THR A 116 -0.94 -14.41 0.20
CA THR A 116 -0.47 -15.67 -0.40
C THR A 116 1.04 -15.78 -0.33
N THR A 117 1.77 -14.68 -0.58
CA THR A 117 3.23 -14.62 -0.50
C THR A 117 3.71 -14.83 0.94
N ALA A 118 3.12 -14.13 1.92
CA ALA A 118 3.47 -14.26 3.33
C ALA A 118 3.31 -15.70 3.83
N ILE A 119 2.15 -16.31 3.56
CA ILE A 119 1.87 -17.70 3.95
C ILE A 119 2.83 -18.67 3.24
N GLY A 120 3.00 -18.51 1.93
CA GLY A 120 3.88 -19.37 1.16
C GLY A 120 5.34 -19.27 1.57
N VAL A 121 5.86 -18.07 1.81
CA VAL A 121 7.21 -17.83 2.31
C VAL A 121 7.38 -18.44 3.70
N LEU A 122 6.43 -18.24 4.61
CA LEU A 122 6.46 -18.82 5.96
C LEU A 122 6.55 -20.35 5.93
N ILE A 123 5.72 -21.00 5.08
CA ILE A 123 5.76 -22.46 4.91
C ILE A 123 7.12 -22.91 4.41
N MET A 124 7.67 -22.26 3.38
CA MET A 124 8.96 -22.63 2.82
C MET A 124 10.11 -22.45 3.82
N MET A 125 10.08 -21.37 4.61
CA MET A 125 11.08 -21.14 5.66
C MET A 125 11.03 -22.23 6.73
N LEU A 126 9.83 -22.59 7.20
CA LEU A 126 9.64 -23.66 8.20
C LEU A 126 10.08 -25.04 7.65
N MET A 127 9.86 -25.29 6.37
CA MET A 127 10.31 -26.53 5.72
C MET A 127 11.85 -26.64 5.62
N ILE A 128 12.55 -25.51 5.42
CA ILE A 128 14.02 -25.47 5.33
C ILE A 128 14.64 -25.60 6.72
N SER A 129 14.25 -24.74 7.64
CA SER A 129 14.78 -24.75 9.01
C SER A 129 13.87 -23.97 9.97
N PRO A 130 13.06 -24.66 10.81
CA PRO A 130 12.21 -23.99 11.78
C PRO A 130 12.96 -23.06 12.74
N LYS A 131 14.22 -23.44 13.09
CA LYS A 131 15.05 -22.63 14.00
C LYS A 131 15.52 -21.32 13.37
N LEU A 132 15.94 -21.33 12.08
CA LEU A 132 16.31 -20.10 11.38
C LEU A 132 15.11 -19.25 11.07
N SER A 133 13.95 -19.84 10.82
CA SER A 133 12.69 -19.13 10.55
C SER A 133 12.23 -18.25 11.72
N LEU A 134 12.66 -18.59 12.95
CA LEU A 134 12.32 -17.79 14.13
C LEU A 134 12.89 -16.37 14.05
N ILE A 135 14.04 -16.19 13.36
CA ILE A 135 14.68 -14.88 13.22
C ILE A 135 13.75 -13.89 12.49
N PRO A 136 13.35 -14.12 11.22
CA PRO A 136 12.47 -13.18 10.53
C PRO A 136 11.06 -13.11 11.14
N ILE A 137 10.55 -14.19 11.75
CA ILE A 137 9.26 -14.18 12.47
C ILE A 137 9.29 -13.19 13.65
N VAL A 138 10.44 -13.01 14.31
CA VAL A 138 10.61 -12.04 15.39
C VAL A 138 10.94 -10.64 14.85
N MET A 139 11.76 -10.57 13.80
CA MET A 139 12.23 -9.28 13.25
C MET A 139 11.13 -8.50 12.55
N VAL A 140 10.18 -9.16 11.89
CA VAL A 140 9.06 -8.46 11.22
C VAL A 140 8.16 -7.72 12.22
N PRO A 141 7.64 -8.31 13.30
CA PRO A 141 6.92 -7.56 14.32
C PRO A 141 7.76 -6.43 14.94
N LEU A 142 9.05 -6.65 15.18
CA LEU A 142 9.95 -5.63 15.72
C LEU A 142 10.10 -4.44 14.76
N SER A 143 10.21 -4.72 13.45
CA SER A 143 10.24 -3.70 12.39
C SER A 143 8.94 -2.89 12.35
N LEU A 144 7.78 -3.56 12.41
CA LEU A 144 6.47 -2.90 12.45
C LEU A 144 6.27 -2.05 13.71
N LEU A 145 6.67 -2.54 14.87
CA LEU A 145 6.62 -1.78 16.12
C LEU A 145 7.54 -0.54 16.07
N SER A 146 8.72 -0.68 15.48
CA SER A 146 9.64 0.45 15.28
C SER A 146 9.01 1.51 14.36
N ALA A 147 8.39 1.09 13.25
CA ALA A 147 7.68 1.99 12.34
C ALA A 147 6.51 2.71 13.04
N ALA A 148 5.70 1.97 13.81
CA ALA A 148 4.59 2.54 14.58
C ALA A 148 5.06 3.56 15.62
N GLY A 149 6.20 3.30 16.27
CA GLY A 149 6.82 4.23 17.21
C GLY A 149 7.22 5.55 16.55
N VAL A 150 7.84 5.50 15.37
CA VAL A 150 8.21 6.70 14.60
C VAL A 150 6.98 7.43 14.08
N MET A 151 5.97 6.70 13.58
CA MET A 151 4.69 7.29 13.15
C MET A 151 4.03 8.09 14.28
N LYS A 152 3.93 7.50 15.46
CA LYS A 152 3.36 8.18 16.63
C LYS A 152 4.18 9.42 17.03
N ALA A 153 5.51 9.38 16.91
CA ALA A 153 6.36 10.52 17.17
C ALA A 153 6.19 11.63 16.13
N SER A 154 5.89 11.30 14.88
CA SER A 154 5.69 12.27 13.79
C SER A 154 4.29 12.90 13.77
N GLU A 155 3.27 12.24 14.35
CA GLU A 155 1.88 12.67 14.35
C GLU A 155 1.70 14.09 14.87
N LYS A 156 2.38 14.45 15.95
CA LYS A 156 2.37 15.80 16.53
C LYS A 156 2.84 16.85 15.52
N TYR A 157 3.90 16.56 14.79
CA TYR A 157 4.47 17.52 13.83
C TYR A 157 3.60 17.65 12.57
N TYR A 158 2.95 16.57 12.13
CA TYR A 158 1.96 16.65 11.04
C TYR A 158 0.73 17.46 11.46
N GLY A 159 0.23 17.29 12.70
CA GLY A 159 -0.85 18.12 13.22
C GLY A 159 -0.49 19.62 13.23
N GLU A 160 0.69 19.98 13.74
CA GLU A 160 1.19 21.36 13.72
C GLU A 160 1.36 21.92 12.30
N GLN A 161 1.88 21.11 11.38
CA GLN A 161 2.01 21.46 9.97
C GLN A 161 0.65 21.77 9.34
N GLN A 162 -0.35 20.91 9.59
CA GLN A 162 -1.70 21.10 9.02
C GLN A 162 -2.38 22.36 9.57
N GLU A 163 -2.20 22.65 10.86
CA GLU A 163 -2.71 23.88 11.47
C GLU A 163 -2.06 25.14 10.85
N LEU A 164 -0.73 25.12 10.69
CA LEU A 164 0.01 26.23 10.08
C LEU A 164 -0.33 26.41 8.60
N LEU A 165 -0.55 25.32 7.87
CA LEU A 165 -1.01 25.37 6.48
C LEU A 165 -2.40 26.02 6.39
N GLY A 166 -3.33 25.66 7.29
CA GLY A 166 -4.64 26.28 7.36
C GLY A 166 -4.54 27.79 7.65
N LYS A 167 -3.68 28.20 8.60
CA LYS A 167 -3.44 29.63 8.90
C LYS A 167 -2.85 30.39 7.70
N LEU A 168 -1.90 29.78 6.99
CA LEU A 168 -1.30 30.38 5.81
C LEU A 168 -2.33 30.54 4.67
N ASN A 169 -3.12 29.49 4.39
CA ASN A 169 -4.15 29.54 3.37
C ASN A 169 -5.23 30.60 3.69
N GLY A 170 -5.72 30.64 4.94
CA GLY A 170 -6.68 31.64 5.36
C GLY A 170 -6.12 33.07 5.22
N TYR A 171 -4.83 33.28 5.55
CA TYR A 171 -4.18 34.58 5.36
C TYR A 171 -4.06 34.96 3.87
N VAL A 172 -3.73 34.01 3.00
CA VAL A 172 -3.68 34.26 1.54
C VAL A 172 -5.06 34.65 1.01
N GLU A 173 -6.09 33.92 1.43
CA GLU A 173 -7.48 34.22 1.04
C GLU A 173 -7.93 35.61 1.51
N GLU A 174 -7.62 35.98 2.78
CA GLU A 174 -7.89 37.30 3.34
C GLU A 174 -7.21 38.40 2.50
N MET A 175 -5.93 38.25 2.19
CA MET A 175 -5.17 39.24 1.41
C MET A 175 -5.66 39.31 -0.05
N TYR A 176 -6.06 38.19 -0.63
CA TYR A 176 -6.61 38.14 -1.98
C TYR A 176 -7.97 38.85 -2.07
N ASN A 177 -8.88 38.52 -1.16
CA ASN A 177 -10.20 39.14 -1.10
C ASN A 177 -10.14 40.64 -0.73
N GLY A 178 -9.17 41.01 0.11
CA GLY A 178 -8.91 42.40 0.54
C GLY A 178 -7.91 43.17 -0.31
N GLN A 179 -7.56 42.72 -1.54
CA GLN A 179 -6.46 43.27 -2.32
C GLN A 179 -6.63 44.77 -2.60
N SER A 180 -7.84 45.26 -2.85
CA SER A 180 -8.12 46.70 -3.06
C SER A 180 -7.79 47.50 -1.80
N VAL A 181 -8.11 47.00 -0.62
CA VAL A 181 -7.77 47.63 0.69
C VAL A 181 -6.28 47.62 0.91
N VAL A 182 -5.62 46.47 0.66
CA VAL A 182 -4.15 46.35 0.79
C VAL A 182 -3.42 47.36 -0.07
N GLN A 183 -3.90 47.60 -1.31
CA GLN A 183 -3.33 48.63 -2.20
C GLN A 183 -3.61 50.06 -1.74
N THR A 184 -4.86 50.35 -1.39
CA THR A 184 -5.28 51.71 -0.98
C THR A 184 -4.53 52.18 0.27
N PHE A 185 -4.26 51.31 1.23
CA PHE A 185 -3.59 51.62 2.48
C PHE A 185 -2.07 51.33 2.46
N ASN A 186 -1.47 51.02 1.31
CA ASN A 186 -0.05 50.68 1.18
C ASN A 186 0.41 49.56 2.15
N TYR A 187 -0.44 48.56 2.37
CA TYR A 187 -0.20 47.52 3.36
C TYR A 187 0.67 46.35 2.83
N GLN A 188 1.13 46.39 1.56
CA GLN A 188 1.79 45.27 0.86
C GLN A 188 3.03 44.76 1.61
N GLU A 189 3.89 45.68 2.13
CA GLU A 189 5.11 45.26 2.82
C GLU A 189 4.82 44.57 4.17
N ARG A 190 3.78 45.04 4.86
CA ARG A 190 3.31 44.36 6.09
C ARG A 190 2.71 43.01 5.80
N ALA A 191 1.92 42.94 4.73
CA ALA A 191 1.34 41.65 4.28
C ALA A 191 2.42 40.63 3.92
N LYS A 192 3.44 41.01 3.15
CA LYS A 192 4.59 40.17 2.82
C LYS A 192 5.32 39.70 4.06
N LYS A 193 5.57 40.60 5.03
CA LYS A 193 6.26 40.25 6.28
C LYS A 193 5.47 39.22 7.08
N LYS A 194 4.15 39.39 7.19
CA LYS A 194 3.26 38.42 7.86
C LYS A 194 3.22 37.07 7.15
N PHE A 195 3.12 37.07 5.82
CA PHE A 195 3.20 35.88 5.02
C PHE A 195 4.51 35.13 5.25
N SER A 196 5.67 35.86 5.21
CA SER A 196 6.97 35.25 5.43
C SER A 196 7.05 34.57 6.80
N GLN A 197 6.54 35.22 7.87
CA GLN A 197 6.52 34.63 9.20
C GLN A 197 5.72 33.35 9.28
N LEU A 198 4.52 33.32 8.67
CA LEU A 198 3.68 32.11 8.62
C LEU A 198 4.34 31.01 7.78
N ASN A 199 4.92 31.38 6.65
CA ASN A 199 5.61 30.44 5.77
C ASN A 199 6.87 29.85 6.43
N ASP A 200 7.66 30.66 7.17
CA ASP A 200 8.83 30.17 7.91
C ASP A 200 8.42 29.23 9.05
N ALA A 201 7.31 29.52 9.74
CA ALA A 201 6.76 28.63 10.75
C ALA A 201 6.32 27.29 10.12
N LEU A 202 5.56 27.34 9.00
CA LEU A 202 5.14 26.16 8.25
C LEU A 202 6.35 25.36 7.76
N LYS A 203 7.35 26.01 7.16
CA LYS A 203 8.59 25.36 6.70
C LYS A 203 9.30 24.60 7.82
N ASN A 204 9.40 25.20 9.02
CA ASN A 204 10.07 24.58 10.15
C ASN A 204 9.28 23.37 10.69
N SER A 205 7.96 23.45 10.76
CA SER A 205 7.10 22.35 11.16
C SER A 205 7.11 21.22 10.11
N SER A 206 6.99 21.56 8.83
CA SER A 206 7.08 20.59 7.73
C SER A 206 8.41 19.85 7.73
N ARG A 207 9.54 20.57 7.93
CA ARG A 207 10.86 19.94 8.03
C ARG A 207 10.93 18.93 9.17
N LYS A 208 10.38 19.25 10.34
CA LYS A 208 10.35 18.32 11.48
C LYS A 208 9.46 17.10 11.18
N ALA A 209 8.29 17.32 10.61
CA ALA A 209 7.38 16.25 10.23
C ALA A 209 8.03 15.28 9.23
N GLU A 210 8.57 15.83 8.14
CA GLU A 210 9.20 15.05 7.07
C GLU A 210 10.49 14.35 7.55
N THR A 211 11.32 15.01 8.36
CA THR A 211 12.56 14.40 8.88
C THR A 211 12.22 13.25 9.83
N THR A 212 11.21 13.43 10.70
CA THR A 212 10.81 12.36 11.63
C THR A 212 10.16 11.20 10.87
N ALA A 213 9.22 11.46 9.98
CA ALA A 213 8.59 10.42 9.17
C ALA A 213 9.58 9.73 8.22
N GLY A 214 10.52 10.48 7.65
CA GLY A 214 11.58 9.95 6.80
C GLY A 214 12.50 8.94 7.49
N ALA A 215 12.56 8.95 8.83
CA ALA A 215 13.31 7.95 9.60
C ALA A 215 12.64 6.56 9.63
N ILE A 216 11.38 6.43 9.22
CA ILE A 216 10.67 5.13 9.19
C ILE A 216 11.42 4.13 8.33
N SER A 217 11.72 4.50 7.07
CA SER A 217 12.37 3.61 6.12
C SER A 217 13.77 3.16 6.58
N PRO A 218 14.71 4.04 6.96
CA PRO A 218 16.00 3.62 7.46
C PRO A 218 15.94 2.73 8.72
N ILE A 219 15.04 3.02 9.65
CA ILE A 219 14.91 2.24 10.89
C ILE A 219 14.35 0.83 10.59
N THR A 220 13.31 0.72 9.78
CA THR A 220 12.74 -0.58 9.39
C THR A 220 13.73 -1.39 8.57
N THR A 221 14.48 -0.75 7.66
CA THR A 221 15.53 -1.40 6.88
C THR A 221 16.63 -1.91 7.81
N LEU A 222 17.11 -1.11 8.76
CA LEU A 222 18.11 -1.53 9.73
C LEU A 222 17.68 -2.77 10.53
N VAL A 223 16.44 -2.82 11.01
CA VAL A 223 15.91 -3.98 11.73
C VAL A 223 15.89 -5.22 10.83
N ASN A 224 15.45 -5.08 9.58
CA ASN A 224 15.43 -6.18 8.62
C ASN A 224 16.83 -6.65 8.25
N ASP A 225 17.79 -5.74 8.07
CA ASP A 225 19.20 -6.05 7.79
C ASP A 225 19.87 -6.76 8.96
N LEU A 226 19.58 -6.38 10.20
CA LEU A 226 20.03 -7.10 11.37
C LEU A 226 19.49 -8.54 11.38
N GLY A 227 18.22 -8.74 11.03
CA GLY A 227 17.64 -10.06 10.85
C GLY A 227 18.34 -10.87 9.77
N TYR A 228 18.64 -10.24 8.63
CA TYR A 228 19.37 -10.85 7.54
C TYR A 228 20.79 -11.27 7.97
N VAL A 229 21.53 -10.38 8.63
CA VAL A 229 22.89 -10.67 9.13
C VAL A 229 22.90 -11.82 10.16
N LEU A 230 21.94 -11.83 11.09
CA LEU A 230 21.78 -12.92 12.07
C LEU A 230 21.45 -14.23 11.36
N CYS A 231 20.56 -14.23 10.40
CA CYS A 231 20.21 -15.41 9.60
C CYS A 231 21.43 -15.91 8.80
N ALA A 232 22.20 -15.00 8.19
CA ALA A 232 23.42 -15.33 7.48
C ALA A 232 24.47 -15.95 8.40
N ALA A 233 24.78 -15.31 9.53
CA ALA A 233 25.78 -15.78 10.46
C ALA A 233 25.46 -17.17 11.02
N LEU A 234 24.23 -17.36 11.54
CA LEU A 234 23.79 -18.65 12.07
C LEU A 234 23.64 -19.71 10.98
N GLY A 235 23.13 -19.33 9.82
CA GLY A 235 23.00 -20.21 8.66
C GLY A 235 24.34 -20.71 8.16
N CYS A 236 25.35 -19.84 8.03
CA CYS A 236 26.71 -20.22 7.65
C CYS A 236 27.37 -21.10 8.67
N LEU A 237 27.25 -20.81 9.99
CA LEU A 237 27.78 -21.67 11.04
C LEU A 237 27.14 -23.06 10.99
N TRP A 238 25.87 -23.19 10.71
CA TRP A 238 25.18 -24.47 10.58
C TRP A 238 25.54 -25.20 9.29
N ALA A 239 25.82 -24.46 8.22
CA ALA A 239 26.31 -25.06 6.98
C ALA A 239 27.71 -25.63 7.15
N ILE A 240 28.62 -24.92 7.83
CA ILE A 240 29.95 -25.41 8.16
C ILE A 240 29.89 -26.65 9.08
N ALA A 241 28.93 -26.66 10.01
CA ALA A 241 28.68 -27.80 10.88
C ALA A 241 27.97 -28.99 10.18
N GLY A 242 27.68 -28.88 8.87
CA GLY A 242 27.02 -29.93 8.09
C GLY A 242 25.52 -30.13 8.41
N LYS A 243 24.90 -29.20 9.16
CA LYS A 243 23.50 -29.32 9.58
C LYS A 243 22.52 -28.85 8.52
N ILE A 244 22.93 -27.94 7.64
CA ILE A 244 22.10 -27.34 6.57
C ILE A 244 22.97 -27.22 5.31
N ALA A 245 22.39 -27.49 4.15
CA ALA A 245 23.06 -27.26 2.87
C ALA A 245 23.27 -25.76 2.59
N VAL A 246 24.37 -25.41 1.93
CA VAL A 246 24.71 -23.99 1.60
C VAL A 246 23.59 -23.31 0.81
N GLY A 247 23.00 -24.01 -0.16
CA GLY A 247 21.88 -23.46 -0.92
C GLY A 247 20.61 -23.23 -0.09
N ASN A 248 20.41 -23.99 0.99
CA ASN A 248 19.32 -23.75 1.92
C ASN A 248 19.54 -22.46 2.73
N VAL A 249 20.80 -22.14 3.06
CA VAL A 249 21.14 -20.84 3.67
C VAL A 249 20.82 -19.71 2.71
N GLN A 250 21.24 -19.83 1.45
CA GLN A 250 20.92 -18.82 0.41
C GLN A 250 19.42 -18.62 0.25
N ALA A 251 18.65 -19.71 0.13
CA ALA A 251 17.19 -19.63 0.03
C ALA A 251 16.57 -18.95 1.26
N MET A 252 17.07 -19.26 2.45
CA MET A 252 16.60 -18.68 3.71
C MET A 252 16.86 -17.18 3.79
N LEU A 253 18.01 -16.70 3.32
CA LEU A 253 18.33 -15.27 3.25
C LEU A 253 17.36 -14.53 2.32
N GLU A 254 17.07 -15.10 1.15
CA GLU A 254 16.09 -14.51 0.23
C GLU A 254 14.67 -14.51 0.80
N TYR A 255 14.28 -15.58 1.51
CA TYR A 255 12.99 -15.61 2.20
C TYR A 255 12.90 -14.61 3.35
N THR A 256 13.98 -14.34 4.06
CA THR A 256 14.02 -13.32 5.12
C THR A 256 13.65 -11.95 4.59
N TRP A 257 14.15 -11.56 3.43
CA TRP A 257 13.75 -10.32 2.73
C TRP A 257 12.30 -10.34 2.27
N ARG A 258 11.90 -11.41 1.60
CA ARG A 258 10.55 -11.56 1.04
C ARG A 258 9.46 -11.66 2.11
N PHE A 259 9.80 -12.06 3.33
CA PHE A 259 8.82 -12.20 4.40
C PHE A 259 8.39 -10.84 4.99
N ALA A 260 9.26 -9.84 4.97
CA ALA A 260 8.95 -8.50 5.48
C ALA A 260 8.08 -7.67 4.50
N GLU A 261 8.23 -7.90 3.20
CA GLU A 261 7.55 -7.12 2.14
C GLU A 261 6.02 -7.10 2.25
N PRO A 262 5.32 -8.24 2.43
CA PRO A 262 3.85 -8.28 2.55
C PRO A 262 3.30 -7.40 3.67
N PHE A 263 3.95 -7.38 4.81
CA PHE A 263 3.49 -6.62 5.96
C PHE A 263 3.63 -5.11 5.74
N SER A 264 4.73 -4.68 5.13
CA SER A 264 4.93 -3.28 4.76
C SER A 264 3.94 -2.82 3.68
N ALA A 265 3.68 -3.67 2.68
CA ALA A 265 2.72 -3.38 1.63
C ALA A 265 1.29 -3.24 2.18
N ILE A 266 0.86 -4.15 3.05
CA ILE A 266 -0.48 -4.10 3.68
C ILE A 266 -0.59 -2.86 4.57
N ALA A 267 0.44 -2.54 5.37
CA ALA A 267 0.46 -1.34 6.20
C ALA A 267 0.32 -0.05 5.36
N GLY A 268 0.96 0.01 4.18
CA GLY A 268 0.85 1.14 3.26
C GLY A 268 -0.55 1.33 2.66
N MET A 269 -1.41 0.30 2.67
CA MET A 269 -2.76 0.37 2.12
C MET A 269 -3.82 0.89 3.11
N VAL A 270 -3.51 1.01 4.40
CA VAL A 270 -4.48 1.41 5.44
C VAL A 270 -5.14 2.75 5.11
N GLY A 271 -4.36 3.72 4.62
CA GLY A 271 -4.90 5.04 4.24
C GLY A 271 -5.90 4.97 3.08
N SER A 272 -5.63 4.15 2.05
CA SER A 272 -6.52 3.99 0.91
C SER A 272 -7.83 3.26 1.29
N PHE A 273 -7.77 2.30 2.22
CA PHE A 273 -8.99 1.69 2.77
C PHE A 273 -9.82 2.68 3.59
N GLY A 274 -9.19 3.57 4.36
CA GLY A 274 -9.86 4.65 5.06
C GLY A 274 -10.60 5.58 4.10
N ALA A 275 -9.93 5.99 3.03
CA ALA A 275 -10.53 6.82 1.98
C ALA A 275 -11.70 6.11 1.27
N ALA A 276 -11.55 4.82 0.94
CA ALA A 276 -12.62 4.02 0.34
C ALA A 276 -13.81 3.82 1.27
N ALA A 277 -13.58 3.62 2.57
CA ALA A 277 -14.64 3.53 3.56
C ALA A 277 -15.42 4.85 3.68
N ALA A 278 -14.73 6.00 3.67
CA ALA A 278 -15.37 7.31 3.66
C ALA A 278 -16.19 7.54 2.37
N ALA A 279 -15.63 7.19 1.21
CA ALA A 279 -16.31 7.25 -0.09
C ALA A 279 -17.55 6.32 -0.11
N GLY A 280 -17.38 5.09 0.39
CA GLY A 280 -18.49 4.13 0.55
C GLY A 280 -19.63 4.67 1.41
N ASN A 281 -19.31 5.26 2.55
CA ASN A 281 -20.32 5.88 3.43
C ASN A 281 -21.10 6.99 2.72
N ARG A 282 -20.45 7.81 1.89
CA ARG A 282 -21.16 8.86 1.11
C ARG A 282 -22.02 8.26 0.00
N ILE A 283 -21.53 7.26 -0.71
CA ILE A 283 -22.31 6.55 -1.74
C ILE A 283 -23.53 5.86 -1.11
N PHE A 284 -23.33 5.11 -0.03
CA PHE A 284 -24.46 4.46 0.66
C PHE A 284 -25.41 5.47 1.27
N GLY A 285 -24.93 6.60 1.79
CA GLY A 285 -25.77 7.71 2.23
C GLY A 285 -26.67 8.26 1.11
N LEU A 286 -26.16 8.38 -0.11
CA LEU A 286 -26.94 8.74 -1.29
C LEU A 286 -27.97 7.64 -1.65
N LEU A 287 -27.54 6.37 -1.63
CA LEU A 287 -28.41 5.24 -1.97
C LEU A 287 -29.52 5.01 -0.94
N ASP A 288 -29.28 5.30 0.33
CA ASP A 288 -30.25 5.16 1.44
C ASP A 288 -31.14 6.40 1.62
N ALA A 289 -30.81 7.53 0.97
CA ALA A 289 -31.63 8.74 1.05
C ALA A 289 -33.12 8.48 0.70
N GLU A 290 -34.03 9.24 1.26
CA GLU A 290 -35.46 9.02 1.05
C GLU A 290 -35.88 9.15 -0.43
N ARG A 291 -36.66 8.19 -0.91
CA ARG A 291 -37.23 8.20 -2.26
C ARG A 291 -38.39 9.22 -2.33
N GLY A 292 -38.43 9.99 -3.38
CA GLY A 292 -39.61 10.81 -3.70
C GLY A 292 -40.81 9.91 -3.97
N ASN A 293 -42.01 10.34 -3.58
CA ASN A 293 -43.24 9.66 -3.99
C ASN A 293 -43.29 9.70 -5.54
N SER A 294 -43.14 8.55 -6.16
CA SER A 294 -43.24 8.38 -7.59
C SER A 294 -44.69 8.53 -8.01
N GLY A 295 -45.15 9.80 -8.14
CA GLY A 295 -46.38 10.14 -8.85
C GLY A 295 -46.26 9.91 -10.38
N PHE A 296 -45.16 9.38 -10.85
CA PHE A 296 -44.91 9.08 -12.24
C PHE A 296 -45.59 7.73 -12.59
N ARG A 297 -46.84 7.78 -13.03
CA ARG A 297 -47.47 6.67 -13.78
C ARG A 297 -46.70 6.53 -15.10
N PRO A 298 -46.22 5.35 -15.47
CA PRO A 298 -45.65 5.16 -16.80
C PRO A 298 -46.71 5.45 -17.84
N VAL A 299 -46.47 6.42 -18.71
CA VAL A 299 -47.28 6.63 -19.91
C VAL A 299 -47.05 5.42 -20.81
N HIS A 300 -48.02 4.50 -20.85
CA HIS A 300 -48.08 3.48 -21.86
C HIS A 300 -48.13 4.16 -23.22
N ARG A 301 -47.06 4.13 -24.00
CA ARG A 301 -47.11 4.40 -25.43
C ARG A 301 -47.81 3.20 -26.08
N THR A 302 -49.06 3.47 -26.53
CA THR A 302 -49.74 2.66 -27.52
C THR A 302 -49.06 2.77 -28.87
#